data_84d99327a7164a74a8c8419099175613
#
_entry.id   84d99327a7164a74a8c8419099175613
#
_cell.length_a   1.000
_cell.length_b   1.000
_cell.length_c   1.000
_cell.angle_alpha   90.00
_cell.angle_beta   90.00
_cell.angle_gamma   90.00
#
_symmetry.space_group_name_H-M   'P 1'
#
loop_
_entity.id
_entity.type
_entity.pdbx_description
1 polymer ?
#
loop_
_entity_poly.entity_id
_entity_poly.type
_entity_poly.pdbx_seq_one_letter_code
_entity_poly.pdbx_strand_id
1 'polypeptide(L)'
;MKVRLHYKKSRFFLSWQSTFVLLGTILLAAVAAFGADSATVIFSLDFPNSDPEHYSISVQSDGHAKYESSGKVSKDSEDDESYQSEFTLSNATRARIFDLASQSHYFSGKVDSGNKKLAFTGAKKLVYKDGQHDTSAEYNYSSQPTVQQLTALFQSMAGTLEFGRRLTYYHRYQKLGLADELKRMESEARAGELAELQSVKTILQQIYDDQSVMKVVRAHAKMIMDMGDSGSH
;
A
#
# COMPACT_ATOMS: atom_id res chain seq x y z
N MET A 1 0.98 -75.07 -66.17
CA MET A 1 -0.01 -74.53 -65.22
C MET A 1 0.68 -73.43 -64.45
N LYS A 2 0.45 -72.13 -64.84
CA LYS A 2 1.11 -70.99 -64.27
C LYS A 2 0.09 -70.27 -63.37
N VAL A 3 0.33 -70.25 -62.04
CA VAL A 3 -0.47 -69.51 -61.11
C VAL A 3 0.17 -68.11 -60.92
N ARG A 4 -0.58 -67.05 -61.26
CA ARG A 4 -0.17 -65.65 -61.03
C ARG A 4 -0.69 -65.27 -59.69
N LEU A 5 0.22 -64.90 -58.75
CA LEU A 5 -0.10 -64.18 -57.50
C LEU A 5 -0.21 -62.70 -57.81
N HIS A 6 -1.36 -62.12 -57.51
CA HIS A 6 -1.59 -60.69 -57.52
C HIS A 6 -1.20 -60.14 -56.15
N TYR A 7 -0.15 -59.32 -56.13
CA TYR A 7 0.25 -58.55 -54.96
C TYR A 7 -0.49 -57.23 -54.95
N LYS A 8 -1.37 -57.05 -53.94
CA LYS A 8 -2.17 -55.85 -53.74
C LYS A 8 -1.36 -54.86 -52.82
N LYS A 9 -0.74 -53.80 -53.41
CA LYS A 9 -0.09 -52.71 -52.71
C LYS A 9 -1.14 -51.84 -52.03
N SER A 10 -1.28 -51.97 -50.73
CA SER A 10 -2.03 -50.99 -49.94
C SER A 10 -1.15 -49.75 -49.65
N ARG A 11 -1.61 -48.63 -50.18
CA ARG A 11 -1.01 -47.32 -49.92
C ARG A 11 -1.49 -46.86 -48.55
N PHE A 12 -0.64 -46.90 -47.52
CA PHE A 12 -0.78 -46.12 -46.30
C PHE A 12 0.05 -44.84 -46.46
N PHE A 13 -0.57 -43.78 -47.03
CA PHE A 13 -0.15 -42.41 -46.89
C PHE A 13 -1.13 -41.77 -45.90
N LEU A 14 -0.84 -41.78 -44.62
CA LEU A 14 -1.60 -40.98 -43.64
C LEU A 14 -0.65 -40.02 -42.97
N SER A 15 -0.74 -38.79 -43.44
CA SER A 15 -0.82 -37.52 -42.68
C SER A 15 0.18 -37.33 -41.54
N TRP A 16 1.38 -37.02 -41.91
CA TRP A 16 2.37 -36.41 -40.99
C TRP A 16 2.26 -34.87 -40.94
N GLN A 17 1.29 -34.28 -41.63
CA GLN A 17 1.11 -32.82 -41.67
C GLN A 17 0.14 -32.28 -40.63
N SER A 18 -0.69 -33.10 -39.96
CA SER A 18 -1.68 -32.64 -39.00
C SER A 18 -1.13 -32.44 -37.58
N THR A 19 0.01 -33.05 -37.24
CA THR A 19 0.61 -32.96 -35.90
C THR A 19 1.45 -31.71 -35.69
N PHE A 20 1.95 -31.09 -36.77
CA PHE A 20 2.75 -29.86 -36.63
C PHE A 20 1.92 -28.57 -36.48
N VAL A 21 0.65 -28.59 -36.95
CA VAL A 21 -0.24 -27.42 -36.82
C VAL A 21 -0.80 -27.29 -35.42
N LEU A 22 -1.00 -28.40 -34.70
CA LEU A 22 -1.51 -28.36 -33.32
C LEU A 22 -0.46 -27.92 -32.27
N LEU A 23 0.83 -28.18 -32.53
CA LEU A 23 1.91 -27.75 -31.66
C LEU A 23 2.24 -26.24 -31.79
N GLY A 24 2.00 -25.69 -32.98
CA GLY A 24 2.24 -24.25 -33.25
C GLY A 24 1.23 -23.31 -32.58
N THR A 25 -0.02 -23.77 -32.39
CA THR A 25 -1.07 -22.95 -31.76
C THR A 25 -1.00 -22.92 -30.24
N ILE A 26 -0.37 -23.89 -29.58
CA ILE A 26 -0.16 -23.89 -28.13
C ILE A 26 1.00 -22.97 -27.72
N LEU A 27 1.98 -22.76 -28.62
CA LEU A 27 3.13 -21.89 -28.31
C LEU A 27 2.83 -20.39 -28.42
N LEU A 28 1.72 -20.00 -29.09
CA LEU A 28 1.35 -18.57 -29.25
C LEU A 28 0.50 -18.04 -28.10
N ALA A 29 -0.05 -18.92 -27.24
CA ALA A 29 -0.86 -18.53 -26.09
C ALA A 29 -0.03 -18.25 -24.82
N ALA A 30 1.26 -18.54 -24.81
CA ALA A 30 2.14 -18.38 -23.64
C ALA A 30 2.86 -17.02 -23.56
N VAL A 31 2.64 -16.10 -24.49
CA VAL A 31 3.38 -14.82 -24.57
C VAL A 31 2.59 -13.63 -23.99
N ALA A 32 1.37 -13.84 -23.55
CA ALA A 32 0.52 -12.75 -23.01
C ALA A 32 0.55 -12.59 -21.48
N ALA A 33 1.49 -13.25 -20.78
CA ALA A 33 1.70 -13.08 -19.34
C ALA A 33 2.99 -12.29 -19.04
N PHE A 34 3.36 -11.34 -19.89
CA PHE A 34 4.26 -10.27 -19.45
C PHE A 34 3.41 -9.34 -18.59
N GLY A 35 3.71 -9.32 -17.29
CA GLY A 35 3.04 -8.53 -16.31
C GLY A 35 2.83 -7.11 -16.81
N ALA A 36 1.58 -6.67 -16.89
CA ALA A 36 1.31 -5.25 -16.93
C ALA A 36 2.06 -4.65 -15.74
N ASP A 37 2.98 -3.73 -16.00
CA ASP A 37 3.69 -3.01 -14.94
C ASP A 37 2.62 -2.50 -13.96
N SER A 38 2.66 -3.03 -12.73
CA SER A 38 1.69 -2.67 -11.71
C SER A 38 1.78 -1.17 -11.48
N ALA A 39 0.68 -0.46 -11.72
CA ALA A 39 0.65 0.96 -11.46
C ALA A 39 0.96 1.23 -9.99
N THR A 40 1.78 2.24 -9.73
CA THR A 40 2.24 2.59 -8.39
C THR A 40 2.01 4.08 -8.12
N VAL A 41 1.45 4.39 -6.96
CA VAL A 41 1.35 5.74 -6.40
C VAL A 41 2.27 5.84 -5.20
N ILE A 42 3.13 6.85 -5.15
CA ILE A 42 4.01 7.10 -4.01
C ILE A 42 3.72 8.50 -3.47
N PHE A 43 3.57 8.59 -2.17
CA PHE A 43 3.53 9.86 -1.44
C PHE A 43 4.71 9.92 -0.49
N SER A 44 5.40 11.07 -0.42
CA SER A 44 6.39 11.33 0.62
C SER A 44 6.20 12.71 1.23
N LEU A 45 6.59 12.82 2.48
CA LEU A 45 6.64 14.06 3.25
C LEU A 45 8.02 14.20 3.90
N ASP A 46 8.63 15.38 3.70
CA ASP A 46 9.82 15.83 4.42
C ASP A 46 9.46 17.09 5.21
N PHE A 47 9.49 16.97 6.53
CA PHE A 47 9.18 18.08 7.43
C PHE A 47 10.15 18.09 8.62
N PRO A 48 11.26 18.84 8.53
CA PRO A 48 12.25 18.92 9.58
C PRO A 48 11.62 19.30 10.95
N ASN A 49 12.07 18.63 11.98
CA ASN A 49 11.58 18.76 13.36
C ASN A 49 10.14 18.27 13.60
N SER A 50 9.54 17.53 12.67
CA SER A 50 8.33 16.75 12.93
C SER A 50 8.69 15.33 13.36
N ASP A 51 7.72 14.57 13.81
CA ASP A 51 7.86 13.16 14.17
C ASP A 51 6.79 12.35 13.45
N PRO A 52 7.21 11.55 12.44
CA PRO A 52 8.56 11.44 11.85
C PRO A 52 8.95 12.67 11.01
N GLU A 53 10.26 12.94 10.86
CA GLU A 53 10.76 14.00 9.99
C GLU A 53 10.61 13.70 8.51
N HIS A 54 10.74 12.42 8.17
CA HIS A 54 10.54 11.90 6.82
C HIS A 54 9.68 10.65 6.85
N TYR A 55 8.76 10.53 5.90
CA TYR A 55 8.12 9.26 5.58
C TYR A 55 7.69 9.17 4.12
N SER A 56 7.51 7.92 3.67
CA SER A 56 6.94 7.62 2.36
C SER A 56 5.98 6.43 2.43
N ILE A 57 4.94 6.48 1.60
CA ILE A 57 4.01 5.37 1.37
C ILE A 57 3.98 5.09 -0.13
N SER A 58 4.31 3.86 -0.50
CA SER A 58 4.19 3.34 -1.85
C SER A 58 3.02 2.37 -1.93
N VAL A 59 2.13 2.56 -2.90
CA VAL A 59 0.92 1.75 -3.10
C VAL A 59 0.90 1.21 -4.51
N GLN A 60 0.79 -0.10 -4.64
CA GLN A 60 0.64 -0.80 -5.91
C GLN A 60 -0.84 -1.03 -6.27
N SER A 61 -1.13 -1.18 -7.56
CA SER A 61 -2.50 -1.35 -8.04
C SER A 61 -3.16 -2.67 -7.61
N ASP A 62 -2.39 -3.65 -7.13
CA ASP A 62 -2.89 -4.88 -6.50
C ASP A 62 -3.29 -4.69 -5.02
N GLY A 63 -2.96 -3.51 -4.43
CA GLY A 63 -3.23 -3.18 -3.04
C GLY A 63 -2.06 -3.40 -2.08
N HIS A 64 -0.96 -3.97 -2.56
CA HIS A 64 0.25 -4.06 -1.75
C HIS A 64 0.81 -2.66 -1.48
N ALA A 65 1.16 -2.38 -0.24
CA ALA A 65 1.68 -1.10 0.18
C ALA A 65 2.89 -1.23 1.10
N LYS A 66 3.81 -0.29 0.97
CA LYS A 66 5.00 -0.20 1.81
C LYS A 66 5.07 1.18 2.45
N TYR A 67 5.32 1.21 3.74
CA TYR A 67 5.58 2.40 4.52
C TYR A 67 7.05 2.43 4.95
N GLU A 68 7.67 3.58 4.84
CA GLU A 68 9.01 3.85 5.35
C GLU A 68 8.99 5.16 6.09
N SER A 69 9.63 5.21 7.27
CA SER A 69 9.84 6.45 8.02
C SER A 69 11.20 6.50 8.69
N SER A 70 11.63 7.71 9.01
CA SER A 70 12.81 7.97 9.83
C SER A 70 12.48 8.98 10.89
N GLY A 71 13.05 8.78 12.10
CA GLY A 71 12.82 9.64 13.25
C GLY A 71 12.81 8.84 14.54
N LYS A 72 12.67 9.54 15.65
CA LYS A 72 12.62 8.94 16.99
C LYS A 72 11.31 8.18 17.20
N VAL A 73 11.39 7.00 17.79
CA VAL A 73 10.19 6.22 18.14
C VAL A 73 9.55 6.69 19.45
N SER A 74 10.36 7.31 20.31
CA SER A 74 9.91 7.95 21.55
C SER A 74 10.82 9.12 21.90
N LYS A 75 10.37 9.98 22.83
CA LYS A 75 11.18 11.12 23.31
C LYS A 75 12.47 10.69 24.01
N ASP A 76 12.49 9.47 24.54
CA ASP A 76 13.64 8.90 25.27
C ASP A 76 14.55 8.08 24.33
N SER A 77 14.24 7.99 23.06
CA SER A 77 15.07 7.33 22.04
C SER A 77 16.24 8.23 21.69
N GLU A 78 17.49 7.72 21.79
CA GLU A 78 18.70 8.50 21.50
C GLU A 78 18.98 8.54 19.99
N ASP A 79 18.59 7.51 19.25
CA ASP A 79 18.89 7.35 17.82
C ASP A 79 17.64 7.55 16.95
N ASP A 80 17.87 8.13 15.77
CA ASP A 80 16.91 8.11 14.68
C ASP A 80 16.87 6.71 14.05
N GLU A 81 15.75 6.01 14.23
CA GLU A 81 15.58 4.68 13.69
C GLU A 81 14.84 4.73 12.36
N SER A 82 15.38 4.03 11.35
CA SER A 82 14.61 3.74 10.13
C SER A 82 13.58 2.65 10.44
N TYR A 83 12.34 2.89 10.03
CA TYR A 83 11.25 1.94 10.17
C TYR A 83 10.64 1.60 8.81
N GLN A 84 10.32 0.33 8.62
CA GLN A 84 9.63 -0.15 7.42
C GLN A 84 8.50 -1.10 7.81
N SER A 85 7.38 -0.99 7.10
CA SER A 85 6.24 -1.88 7.26
C SER A 85 5.58 -2.14 5.90
N GLU A 86 5.22 -3.39 5.65
CA GLU A 86 4.43 -3.79 4.49
C GLU A 86 3.03 -4.17 4.95
N PHE A 87 2.03 -3.79 4.17
CA PHE A 87 0.63 -4.05 4.48
C PHE A 87 -0.21 -4.11 3.20
N THR A 88 -1.44 -4.57 3.34
CA THR A 88 -2.40 -4.59 2.22
C THR A 88 -3.52 -3.61 2.52
N LEU A 89 -3.80 -2.75 1.56
CA LEU A 89 -4.89 -1.78 1.64
C LEU A 89 -6.25 -2.46 1.48
N SER A 90 -7.26 -1.86 2.08
CA SER A 90 -8.65 -2.16 1.74
C SER A 90 -8.93 -1.84 0.26
N ASN A 91 -9.84 -2.59 -0.36
CA ASN A 91 -10.23 -2.34 -1.75
C ASN A 91 -10.76 -0.92 -1.96
N ALA A 92 -11.48 -0.38 -0.98
CA ALA A 92 -12.03 0.97 -1.02
C ALA A 92 -10.94 2.05 -1.06
N THR A 93 -9.97 1.97 -0.14
CA THR A 93 -8.84 2.93 -0.10
C THR A 93 -7.96 2.81 -1.33
N ARG A 94 -7.65 1.58 -1.76
CA ARG A 94 -6.92 1.35 -3.00
C ARG A 94 -7.60 2.04 -4.19
N ALA A 95 -8.88 1.73 -4.42
CA ALA A 95 -9.65 2.34 -5.51
C ALA A 95 -9.66 3.87 -5.41
N ARG A 96 -9.82 4.41 -4.20
CA ARG A 96 -9.84 5.86 -3.96
C ARG A 96 -8.51 6.52 -4.33
N ILE A 97 -7.36 5.90 -3.99
CA ILE A 97 -6.02 6.43 -4.31
C ILE A 97 -5.84 6.54 -5.82
N PHE A 98 -6.11 5.47 -6.57
CA PHE A 98 -5.92 5.45 -8.03
C PHE A 98 -6.93 6.33 -8.76
N ASP A 99 -8.17 6.44 -8.28
CA ASP A 99 -9.19 7.35 -8.79
C ASP A 99 -8.76 8.82 -8.63
N LEU A 100 -8.32 9.22 -7.44
CA LEU A 100 -7.81 10.57 -7.17
C LEU A 100 -6.54 10.89 -7.99
N ALA A 101 -5.64 9.92 -8.17
CA ALA A 101 -4.46 10.08 -9.02
C ALA A 101 -4.87 10.33 -10.49
N SER A 102 -5.81 9.56 -11.01
CA SER A 102 -6.36 9.74 -12.36
C SER A 102 -7.05 11.11 -12.52
N GLN A 103 -7.90 11.51 -11.58
CA GLN A 103 -8.57 12.81 -11.57
C GLN A 103 -7.59 14.00 -11.46
N SER A 104 -6.40 13.76 -10.89
CA SER A 104 -5.30 14.72 -10.82
C SER A 104 -4.36 14.64 -12.03
N HIS A 105 -4.81 14.03 -13.14
CA HIS A 105 -4.02 13.84 -14.36
C HIS A 105 -2.65 13.18 -14.07
N TYR A 106 -2.65 12.19 -13.16
CA TYR A 106 -1.45 11.47 -12.73
C TYR A 106 -0.33 12.41 -12.26
N PHE A 107 -0.71 13.54 -11.61
CA PHE A 107 0.19 14.59 -11.10
C PHE A 107 0.99 15.32 -12.17
N SER A 108 0.60 15.24 -13.43
CA SER A 108 1.21 16.02 -14.50
C SER A 108 0.76 17.50 -14.42
N GLY A 109 1.67 18.41 -14.75
CA GLY A 109 1.39 19.84 -14.75
C GLY A 109 1.64 20.53 -13.41
N LYS A 110 0.95 21.65 -13.17
CA LYS A 110 1.18 22.47 -11.97
C LYS A 110 0.31 21.98 -10.81
N VAL A 111 0.92 21.27 -9.85
CA VAL A 111 0.26 20.78 -8.62
C VAL A 111 0.39 21.77 -7.47
N ASP A 112 1.57 22.37 -7.28
CA ASP A 112 1.79 23.38 -6.23
C ASP A 112 1.01 24.67 -6.51
N SER A 113 0.37 25.22 -5.50
CA SER A 113 -0.39 26.49 -5.57
C SER A 113 0.48 27.69 -5.90
N GLY A 114 1.78 27.64 -5.60
CA GLY A 114 2.72 28.75 -5.72
C GLY A 114 2.48 29.89 -4.73
N ASN A 115 1.60 29.70 -3.74
CA ASN A 115 1.26 30.75 -2.78
C ASN A 115 2.29 30.83 -1.67
N LYS A 116 3.22 31.77 -1.78
CA LYS A 116 4.32 32.02 -0.81
C LYS A 116 3.85 32.56 0.54
N LYS A 117 2.57 32.91 0.71
CA LYS A 117 2.01 33.40 1.98
C LYS A 117 1.55 32.26 2.88
N LEU A 118 1.45 31.04 2.38
CA LEU A 118 1.08 29.88 3.18
C LEU A 118 2.27 29.42 4.02
N ALA A 119 1.98 29.00 5.24
CA ALA A 119 2.98 28.38 6.10
C ALA A 119 3.57 27.14 5.41
N PHE A 120 4.84 26.87 5.65
CA PHE A 120 5.47 25.62 5.25
C PHE A 120 4.97 24.50 6.17
N THR A 121 4.37 23.48 5.59
CA THR A 121 3.82 22.31 6.27
C THR A 121 4.49 21.00 5.80
N GLY A 122 5.75 21.12 5.39
CA GLY A 122 6.55 20.02 4.85
C GLY A 122 6.57 20.00 3.32
N ALA A 123 7.70 19.59 2.76
CA ALA A 123 7.84 19.30 1.34
C ALA A 123 7.14 17.96 1.04
N LYS A 124 6.10 18.01 0.22
CA LYS A 124 5.33 16.85 -0.20
C LYS A 124 5.67 16.49 -1.62
N LYS A 125 5.72 15.20 -1.90
CA LYS A 125 5.92 14.69 -3.26
C LYS A 125 4.91 13.58 -3.55
N LEU A 126 4.29 13.67 -4.71
CA LEU A 126 3.49 12.60 -5.31
C LEU A 126 4.20 12.09 -6.54
N VAL A 127 4.21 10.77 -6.72
CA VAL A 127 4.74 10.09 -7.89
C VAL A 127 3.68 9.11 -8.38
N TYR A 128 3.49 9.05 -9.69
CA TYR A 128 2.70 8.01 -10.35
C TYR A 128 3.55 7.32 -11.40
N LYS A 129 3.55 5.98 -11.38
CA LYS A 129 4.26 5.15 -12.36
C LYS A 129 3.37 4.02 -12.84
N ASP A 130 3.33 3.84 -14.13
CA ASP A 130 2.79 2.67 -14.82
C ASP A 130 3.52 2.46 -16.15
N GLY A 131 3.06 1.55 -17.00
CA GLY A 131 3.67 1.31 -18.32
C GLY A 131 3.58 2.48 -19.31
N GLN A 132 2.85 3.57 -18.99
CA GLN A 132 2.64 4.72 -19.86
C GLN A 132 3.04 6.05 -19.21
N HIS A 133 3.01 6.14 -17.89
CA HIS A 133 3.26 7.35 -17.12
C HIS A 133 4.42 7.15 -16.14
N ASP A 134 5.32 8.11 -16.08
CA ASP A 134 6.33 8.30 -15.03
C ASP A 134 6.35 9.78 -14.68
N THR A 135 5.51 10.19 -13.74
CA THR A 135 5.26 11.58 -13.40
C THR A 135 5.48 11.83 -11.92
N SER A 136 5.87 13.04 -11.58
CA SER A 136 6.02 13.48 -10.20
C SER A 136 5.69 14.95 -10.03
N ALA A 137 5.19 15.29 -8.83
CA ALA A 137 4.94 16.67 -8.44
C ALA A 137 5.39 16.92 -7.00
N GLU A 138 6.12 18.00 -6.79
CA GLU A 138 6.50 18.49 -5.47
C GLU A 138 5.67 19.72 -5.12
N TYR A 139 5.23 19.83 -3.87
CA TYR A 139 4.38 20.92 -3.42
C TYR A 139 4.45 21.10 -1.89
N ASN A 140 4.23 22.31 -1.42
CA ASN A 140 3.89 22.60 -0.03
C ASN A 140 2.37 22.52 0.17
N TYR A 141 1.61 23.13 -0.72
CA TYR A 141 0.14 23.13 -0.70
C TYR A 141 -0.39 23.12 -2.13
N SER A 142 -1.39 22.30 -2.39
CA SER A 142 -2.09 22.28 -3.68
C SER A 142 -3.48 22.90 -3.54
N SER A 143 -3.88 23.71 -4.53
CA SER A 143 -5.26 24.21 -4.66
C SER A 143 -6.22 23.20 -5.31
N GLN A 144 -5.71 22.08 -5.82
CA GLN A 144 -6.52 21.03 -6.44
C GLN A 144 -7.19 20.17 -5.34
N PRO A 145 -8.53 20.08 -5.30
CA PRO A 145 -9.25 19.32 -4.27
C PRO A 145 -8.88 17.83 -4.25
N THR A 146 -8.61 17.24 -5.41
CA THR A 146 -8.22 15.84 -5.56
C THR A 146 -6.85 15.56 -4.93
N VAL A 147 -5.88 16.46 -5.13
CA VAL A 147 -4.56 16.36 -4.50
C VAL A 147 -4.65 16.58 -2.99
N GLN A 148 -5.49 17.51 -2.52
CA GLN A 148 -5.72 17.72 -1.09
C GLN A 148 -6.30 16.47 -0.42
N GLN A 149 -7.32 15.84 -1.05
CA GLN A 149 -7.93 14.62 -0.54
C GLN A 149 -6.93 13.47 -0.50
N LEU A 150 -6.12 13.32 -1.56
CA LEU A 150 -5.08 12.28 -1.63
C LEU A 150 -4.01 12.51 -0.55
N THR A 151 -3.57 13.76 -0.38
CA THR A 151 -2.62 14.14 0.69
C THR A 151 -3.17 13.80 2.06
N ALA A 152 -4.41 14.19 2.37
CA ALA A 152 -5.05 13.90 3.64
C ALA A 152 -5.15 12.38 3.89
N LEU A 153 -5.51 11.61 2.87
CA LEU A 153 -5.60 10.15 2.96
C LEU A 153 -4.24 9.51 3.29
N PHE A 154 -3.17 9.92 2.61
CA PHE A 154 -1.83 9.43 2.91
C PHE A 154 -1.34 9.84 4.29
N GLN A 155 -1.64 11.07 4.74
CA GLN A 155 -1.30 11.53 6.09
C GLN A 155 -2.06 10.74 7.17
N SER A 156 -3.36 10.45 6.95
CA SER A 156 -4.15 9.61 7.87
C SER A 156 -3.63 8.17 7.94
N MET A 157 -3.19 7.59 6.82
CA MET A 157 -2.54 6.27 6.83
C MET A 157 -1.19 6.30 7.56
N ALA A 158 -0.36 7.32 7.32
CA ALA A 158 0.91 7.49 8.02
C ALA A 158 0.71 7.60 9.54
N GLY A 159 -0.30 8.36 9.98
CA GLY A 159 -0.67 8.46 11.39
C GLY A 159 -0.97 7.10 12.03
N THR A 160 -1.77 6.27 11.34
CA THR A 160 -2.07 4.89 11.79
C THR A 160 -0.81 4.04 11.93
N LEU A 161 0.08 4.10 10.93
CA LEU A 161 1.31 3.28 10.90
C LEU A 161 2.31 3.74 11.97
N GLU A 162 2.41 5.05 12.24
CA GLU A 162 3.24 5.57 13.32
C GLU A 162 2.68 5.19 14.71
N PHE A 163 1.36 5.15 14.89
CA PHE A 163 0.78 4.53 16.08
C PHE A 163 1.20 3.08 16.22
N GLY A 164 1.13 2.29 15.15
CA GLY A 164 1.57 0.89 15.14
C GLY A 164 3.05 0.73 15.54
N ARG A 165 3.93 1.61 15.02
CA ARG A 165 5.35 1.65 15.35
C ARG A 165 5.56 1.91 16.85
N ARG A 166 4.95 2.99 17.39
CA ARG A 166 5.07 3.34 18.82
C ARG A 166 4.45 2.30 19.73
N LEU A 167 3.29 1.74 19.39
CA LEU A 167 2.67 0.66 20.15
C LEU A 167 3.55 -0.59 20.21
N THR A 168 4.23 -0.94 19.11
CA THR A 168 5.20 -2.04 19.08
C THR A 168 6.36 -1.80 20.03
N TYR A 169 6.91 -0.58 20.02
CA TYR A 169 7.97 -0.18 20.93
C TYR A 169 7.51 -0.23 22.39
N TYR A 170 6.38 0.41 22.70
CA TYR A 170 5.85 0.44 24.06
C TYR A 170 5.47 -0.95 24.59
N HIS A 171 4.88 -1.80 23.76
CA HIS A 171 4.55 -3.16 24.16
C HIS A 171 5.78 -3.97 24.53
N ARG A 172 6.88 -3.75 23.84
CA ARG A 172 8.14 -4.47 24.07
C ARG A 172 8.96 -3.93 25.23
N TYR A 173 9.03 -2.62 25.39
CA TYR A 173 10.01 -1.98 26.25
C TYR A 173 9.40 -1.14 27.38
N GLN A 174 8.22 -0.55 27.21
CA GLN A 174 7.66 0.45 28.12
C GLN A 174 6.13 0.31 28.22
N LYS A 175 5.65 -0.82 28.73
CA LYS A 175 4.20 -1.14 28.76
C LYS A 175 3.33 -0.06 29.42
N LEU A 176 3.86 0.76 30.33
CA LEU A 176 3.13 1.86 30.94
C LEU A 176 2.73 2.94 29.92
N GLY A 177 3.51 3.15 28.87
CA GLY A 177 3.21 4.11 27.79
C GLY A 177 2.03 3.70 26.91
N LEU A 178 1.64 2.40 26.92
CA LEU A 178 0.52 1.90 26.11
C LEU A 178 -0.81 2.58 26.45
N ALA A 179 -1.04 2.96 27.70
CA ALA A 179 -2.32 3.53 28.14
C ALA A 179 -2.61 4.86 27.44
N ASP A 180 -1.65 5.76 27.45
CA ASP A 180 -1.80 7.09 26.84
C ASP A 180 -1.80 6.99 25.32
N GLU A 181 -0.93 6.15 24.73
CA GLU A 181 -0.83 5.97 23.29
C GLU A 181 -2.12 5.39 22.69
N LEU A 182 -2.67 4.32 23.28
CA LEU A 182 -3.92 3.73 22.81
C LEU A 182 -5.12 4.66 23.01
N LYS A 183 -5.17 5.41 24.11
CA LYS A 183 -6.22 6.41 24.34
C LYS A 183 -6.18 7.51 23.27
N ARG A 184 -4.98 8.00 22.92
CA ARG A 184 -4.80 8.98 21.85
C ARG A 184 -5.21 8.41 20.51
N MET A 185 -4.73 7.21 20.15
CA MET A 185 -5.11 6.53 18.91
C MET A 185 -6.63 6.32 18.79
N GLU A 186 -7.28 5.89 19.88
CA GLU A 186 -8.75 5.73 19.88
C GLU A 186 -9.47 7.06 19.63
N SER A 187 -9.00 8.15 20.24
CA SER A 187 -9.57 9.49 20.04
C SER A 187 -9.45 9.96 18.60
N GLU A 188 -8.28 9.82 17.99
CA GLU A 188 -8.04 10.19 16.59
C GLU A 188 -8.81 9.28 15.62
N ALA A 189 -8.92 7.97 15.90
CA ALA A 189 -9.73 7.05 15.13
C ALA A 189 -11.22 7.42 15.17
N ARG A 190 -11.76 7.78 16.35
CA ARG A 190 -13.14 8.25 16.51
C ARG A 190 -13.41 9.58 15.80
N ALA A 191 -12.41 10.44 15.70
CA ALA A 191 -12.48 11.70 14.96
C ALA A 191 -12.40 11.49 13.43
N GLY A 192 -12.11 10.26 12.94
CA GLY A 192 -11.92 9.98 11.53
C GLY A 192 -10.60 10.49 10.97
N GLU A 193 -9.61 10.73 11.83
CA GLU A 193 -8.30 11.25 11.46
C GLU A 193 -7.33 10.15 11.03
N LEU A 194 -7.66 8.88 11.33
CA LEU A 194 -6.87 7.71 10.99
C LEU A 194 -7.54 6.88 9.89
N ALA A 195 -6.75 6.36 8.97
CA ALA A 195 -7.19 5.47 7.90
C ALA A 195 -6.47 4.12 7.97
N GLU A 196 -7.09 3.06 7.44
CA GLU A 196 -6.49 1.72 7.34
C GLU A 196 -6.09 1.14 8.71
N LEU A 197 -6.95 1.26 9.72
CA LEU A 197 -6.71 0.76 11.09
C LEU A 197 -6.34 -0.73 11.11
N GLN A 198 -6.82 -1.52 10.15
CA GLN A 198 -6.50 -2.94 10.02
C GLN A 198 -5.00 -3.19 9.72
N SER A 199 -4.26 -2.20 9.18
CA SER A 199 -2.82 -2.34 8.91
C SER A 199 -1.99 -2.58 10.18
N VAL A 200 -2.50 -2.15 11.33
CA VAL A 200 -1.86 -2.31 12.64
C VAL A 200 -2.58 -3.30 13.57
N LYS A 201 -3.53 -4.07 13.02
CA LYS A 201 -4.33 -5.05 13.78
C LYS A 201 -3.46 -6.07 14.53
N THR A 202 -2.33 -6.48 13.94
CA THR A 202 -1.43 -7.46 14.55
C THR A 202 -0.90 -6.98 15.90
N ILE A 203 -0.39 -5.76 16.01
CA ILE A 203 0.10 -5.23 17.30
C ILE A 203 -1.04 -4.98 18.28
N LEU A 204 -2.19 -4.49 17.82
CA LEU A 204 -3.37 -4.32 18.67
C LEU A 204 -3.84 -5.65 19.27
N GLN A 205 -3.84 -6.71 18.46
CA GLN A 205 -4.19 -8.06 18.94
C GLN A 205 -3.17 -8.58 19.95
N GLN A 206 -1.87 -8.39 19.72
CA GLN A 206 -0.83 -8.78 20.67
C GLN A 206 -1.00 -8.08 22.03
N ILE A 207 -1.30 -6.78 22.02
CA ILE A 207 -1.57 -6.02 23.25
C ILE A 207 -2.83 -6.52 23.94
N TYR A 208 -3.90 -6.81 23.19
CA TYR A 208 -5.16 -7.33 23.73
C TYR A 208 -4.99 -8.68 24.42
N ASP A 209 -4.18 -9.58 23.86
CA ASP A 209 -3.97 -10.94 24.35
C ASP A 209 -2.97 -10.99 25.53
N ASP A 210 -2.13 -9.97 25.69
CA ASP A 210 -1.11 -9.92 26.74
C ASP A 210 -1.72 -9.68 28.15
N GLN A 211 -1.80 -10.73 28.94
CA GLN A 211 -2.35 -10.68 30.29
C GLN A 211 -1.53 -9.81 31.27
N SER A 212 -0.28 -9.47 30.94
CA SER A 212 0.55 -8.55 31.74
C SER A 212 0.19 -7.08 31.51
N VAL A 213 -0.60 -6.77 30.49
CA VAL A 213 -1.14 -5.45 30.20
C VAL A 213 -2.45 -5.25 30.94
N MET A 214 -2.63 -4.07 31.55
CA MET A 214 -3.85 -3.74 32.30
C MET A 214 -5.12 -3.93 31.45
N LYS A 215 -6.18 -4.48 32.10
CA LYS A 215 -7.46 -4.75 31.42
C LYS A 215 -8.04 -3.55 30.67
N VAL A 216 -7.95 -2.34 31.24
CA VAL A 216 -8.45 -1.12 30.60
C VAL A 216 -7.67 -0.79 29.33
N VAL A 217 -6.37 -0.98 29.32
CA VAL A 217 -5.49 -0.76 28.15
C VAL A 217 -5.82 -1.74 27.03
N ARG A 218 -6.00 -3.01 27.39
CA ARG A 218 -6.45 -4.05 26.45
C ARG A 218 -7.83 -3.75 25.86
N ALA A 219 -8.73 -3.14 26.64
CA ALA A 219 -10.04 -2.73 26.13
C ALA A 219 -9.95 -1.63 25.05
N HIS A 220 -9.03 -0.66 25.19
CA HIS A 220 -8.76 0.33 24.12
C HIS A 220 -8.27 -0.33 22.83
N ALA A 221 -7.33 -1.28 22.92
CA ALA A 221 -6.84 -2.01 21.75
C ALA A 221 -7.99 -2.74 21.03
N LYS A 222 -8.88 -3.39 21.80
CA LYS A 222 -10.08 -4.07 21.25
C LYS A 222 -11.00 -3.09 20.53
N MET A 223 -11.31 -1.94 21.12
CA MET A 223 -12.18 -0.93 20.52
C MET A 223 -11.63 -0.41 19.19
N ILE A 224 -10.31 -0.17 19.10
CA ILE A 224 -9.69 0.28 17.85
C ILE A 224 -9.78 -0.80 16.78
N MET A 225 -9.55 -2.08 17.11
CA MET A 225 -9.72 -3.19 16.16
C MET A 225 -11.17 -3.27 15.63
N ASP A 226 -12.16 -3.13 16.53
CA ASP A 226 -13.59 -3.19 16.14
C ASP A 226 -13.96 -2.03 15.19
N MET A 227 -13.37 -0.84 15.37
CA MET A 227 -13.54 0.28 14.44
C MET A 227 -12.91 -0.03 13.07
N GLY A 228 -11.74 -0.65 13.03
CA GLY A 228 -11.09 -1.07 11.78
C GLY A 228 -11.90 -2.11 11.00
N ASP A 229 -12.46 -3.09 11.69
CA ASP A 229 -13.29 -4.13 11.08
C ASP A 229 -14.63 -3.57 10.54
N SER A 230 -15.18 -2.52 11.17
CA SER A 230 -16.43 -1.87 10.74
C SER A 230 -16.25 -0.94 9.52
N GLY A 231 -15.05 -0.39 9.31
CA GLY A 231 -14.73 0.53 8.21
C GLY A 231 -14.30 -0.18 6.91
N SER A 232 -14.14 -1.50 6.93
CA SER A 232 -13.65 -2.29 5.79
C SER A 232 -14.77 -2.90 4.92
N HIS A 233 -16.02 -2.50 5.12
CA HIS A 233 -17.20 -2.97 4.35
C HIS A 233 -17.67 -1.96 3.30
#